data_0e0bbeaa007adcdf32ee6aad69262107
#
_entry.id   0e0bbeaa007adcdf32ee6aad69262107
#
_cell.length_a   1.000
_cell.length_b   1.000
_cell.length_c   1.000
_cell.angle_alpha   90.00
_cell.angle_beta   90.00
_cell.angle_gamma   90.00
#
_symmetry.space_group_name_H-M   'P 1'
#
loop_
_entity.id
_entity.type
_entity.pdbx_description
1 polymer ?
#
loop_
_entity_poly.entity_id
_entity_poly.type
_entity_poly.pdbx_seq_one_letter_code
_entity_poly.pdbx_strand_id
1 'polypeptide(L)'
;ANSIVKEIVQEGGDAICIALDTLCPISLRKEDFERDWTPTHLYYYATPQIFQGQKNSFSSSLFQEFCDYYVSGFFNTFQAAQDLGDGLQGIFYPSTLAIDELPNDMAEYASAKSAGETLCALLRKRYKNMKIFSPRLPRTATDQTNSILPTGGEIDPTILMLENLRKFRRLGEL
;
A
#
# COMPACT_ATOMS: atom_id res chain seq x y z
N ALA A 1 -13.41 1.63 10.07
CA ALA A 1 -12.28 1.07 10.80
C ALA A 1 -12.74 0.29 12.04
N ASN A 2 -13.53 0.87 12.96
CA ASN A 2 -13.96 0.20 14.20
C ASN A 2 -14.84 -1.04 13.97
N SER A 3 -15.60 -1.15 12.86
CA SER A 3 -16.34 -2.37 12.50
C SER A 3 -15.40 -3.53 12.18
N ILE A 4 -14.35 -3.26 11.42
CA ILE A 4 -13.33 -4.27 11.05
C ILE A 4 -12.58 -4.77 12.29
N VAL A 5 -12.22 -3.87 13.21
CA VAL A 5 -11.61 -4.26 14.49
C VAL A 5 -12.50 -5.24 15.26
N LYS A 6 -13.81 -4.94 15.34
CA LYS A 6 -14.77 -5.83 16.01
C LYS A 6 -14.86 -7.21 15.34
N GLU A 7 -14.91 -7.25 14.02
CA GLU A 7 -14.95 -8.51 13.26
C GLU A 7 -13.69 -9.35 13.52
N ILE A 8 -12.50 -8.75 13.46
CA ILE A 8 -11.23 -9.45 13.74
C ILE A 8 -11.21 -10.02 15.15
N VAL A 9 -11.67 -9.25 16.14
CA VAL A 9 -11.71 -9.71 17.54
C VAL A 9 -12.75 -10.82 17.73
N GLN A 10 -13.93 -10.74 17.08
CA GLN A 10 -14.94 -11.79 17.11
C GLN A 10 -14.45 -13.12 16.51
N GLU A 11 -13.57 -13.03 15.50
CA GLU A 11 -12.92 -14.19 14.86
C GLU A 11 -11.70 -14.72 15.66
N GLY A 12 -11.44 -14.18 16.85
CA GLY A 12 -10.34 -14.60 17.73
C GLY A 12 -9.00 -13.97 17.41
N GLY A 13 -8.98 -12.98 16.52
CA GLY A 13 -7.81 -12.14 16.27
C GLY A 13 -7.68 -11.00 17.28
N ASP A 14 -6.60 -10.24 17.15
CA ASP A 14 -6.34 -9.04 17.95
C ASP A 14 -6.10 -7.85 17.03
N ALA A 15 -6.77 -6.73 17.23
CA ALA A 15 -6.68 -5.56 16.39
C ALA A 15 -6.97 -4.28 17.17
N ILE A 16 -6.25 -3.21 16.80
CA ILE A 16 -6.54 -1.85 17.24
C ILE A 16 -6.66 -0.93 16.02
N CYS A 17 -7.33 0.21 16.18
CA CYS A 17 -7.43 1.24 15.17
C CYS A 17 -6.72 2.50 15.66
N ILE A 18 -5.71 2.95 14.91
CA ILE A 18 -5.01 4.20 15.14
C ILE A 18 -5.25 5.11 13.93
N ALA A 19 -5.71 6.34 14.16
CA ALA A 19 -5.87 7.33 13.11
C ALA A 19 -4.50 7.91 12.76
N LEU A 20 -4.08 7.71 11.49
CA LEU A 20 -2.82 8.25 10.96
C LEU A 20 -3.08 9.00 9.67
N ASP A 21 -2.42 10.14 9.51
CA ASP A 21 -2.32 10.86 8.24
C ASP A 21 -0.91 10.61 7.67
N THR A 22 -0.84 9.85 6.58
CA THR A 22 0.45 9.52 5.94
C THR A 22 1.12 10.72 5.26
N LEU A 23 0.38 11.82 5.05
CA LEU A 23 0.90 13.07 4.47
C LEU A 23 1.59 13.96 5.52
N CYS A 24 1.37 13.67 6.80
CA CYS A 24 1.99 14.36 7.92
C CYS A 24 3.15 13.52 8.51
N PRO A 25 4.08 14.13 9.26
CA PRO A 25 5.08 13.38 10.01
C PRO A 25 4.39 12.38 10.96
N ILE A 26 4.69 11.11 10.79
CA ILE A 26 4.12 10.03 11.61
C ILE A 26 5.03 9.84 12.83
N SER A 27 4.46 9.98 14.01
CA SER A 27 5.12 9.63 15.27
C SER A 27 4.29 8.57 15.98
N LEU A 28 4.72 7.31 15.84
CA LEU A 28 4.16 6.19 16.60
C LEU A 28 5.10 5.89 17.78
N ARG A 29 4.53 5.69 18.96
CA ARG A 29 5.26 5.31 20.15
C ARG A 29 4.68 4.02 20.69
N LYS A 30 5.49 3.24 21.43
CA LYS A 30 5.01 1.98 22.02
C LYS A 30 3.84 2.19 22.97
N GLU A 31 3.78 3.36 23.62
CA GLU A 31 2.68 3.74 24.52
C GLU A 31 1.34 3.97 23.80
N ASP A 32 1.36 4.20 22.49
CA ASP A 32 0.14 4.35 21.67
C ASP A 32 -0.56 3.00 21.46
N PHE A 33 0.08 1.90 21.84
CA PHE A 33 -0.44 0.55 21.78
C PHE A 33 -0.74 0.04 23.20
N GLU A 34 -1.87 -0.64 23.37
CA GLU A 34 -2.28 -1.23 24.66
C GLU A 34 -1.35 -2.38 25.11
N ARG A 35 -0.48 -2.84 24.22
CA ARG A 35 0.45 -3.95 24.41
C ARG A 35 1.80 -3.63 23.81
N ASP A 36 2.84 -4.33 24.23
CA ASP A 36 4.19 -4.21 23.66
C ASP A 36 4.26 -4.84 22.26
N TRP A 37 3.57 -4.21 21.32
CA TRP A 37 3.54 -4.64 19.92
C TRP A 37 4.72 -4.04 19.16
N THR A 38 5.46 -4.92 18.50
CA THR A 38 6.47 -4.53 17.51
C THR A 38 5.99 -4.99 16.13
N PRO A 39 5.84 -4.10 15.15
CA PRO A 39 5.37 -4.49 13.84
C PRO A 39 6.40 -5.40 13.15
N THR A 40 5.94 -6.52 12.63
CA THR A 40 6.76 -7.45 11.84
C THR A 40 6.52 -7.30 10.33
N HIS A 41 5.35 -6.82 9.94
CA HIS A 41 4.98 -6.63 8.53
C HIS A 41 4.23 -5.33 8.34
N LEU A 42 4.58 -4.60 7.28
CA LEU A 42 3.89 -3.40 6.83
C LEU A 42 3.12 -3.70 5.53
N TYR A 43 1.80 -3.49 5.55
CA TYR A 43 0.92 -3.54 4.38
C TYR A 43 0.45 -2.13 4.06
N TYR A 44 1.03 -1.50 3.03
CA TYR A 44 0.78 -0.11 2.72
C TYR A 44 -0.32 0.06 1.67
N TYR A 45 -1.51 0.49 2.07
CA TYR A 45 -2.66 0.68 1.20
C TYR A 45 -3.15 2.13 1.11
N ALA A 46 -2.44 3.09 1.72
CA ALA A 46 -2.84 4.48 1.64
C ALA A 46 -2.83 4.98 0.18
N THR A 47 -3.92 5.58 -0.25
CA THR A 47 -4.14 6.04 -1.62
C THR A 47 -5.15 7.18 -1.64
N PRO A 48 -4.95 8.21 -2.48
CA PRO A 48 -5.99 9.18 -2.79
C PRO A 48 -6.97 8.60 -3.80
N GLN A 49 -7.93 9.41 -4.26
CA GLN A 49 -8.79 9.03 -5.39
C GLN A 49 -7.94 8.87 -6.66
N ILE A 50 -7.99 7.70 -7.31
CA ILE A 50 -7.09 7.35 -8.41
C ILE A 50 -7.53 7.96 -9.75
N PHE A 51 -8.84 7.96 -10.05
CA PHE A 51 -9.40 8.34 -11.36
C PHE A 51 -9.66 9.85 -11.42
N GLN A 52 -8.60 10.65 -11.44
CA GLN A 52 -8.65 12.12 -11.53
C GLN A 52 -7.91 12.65 -12.76
N GLY A 53 -7.14 11.82 -13.46
CA GLY A 53 -6.37 12.20 -14.63
C GLY A 53 -7.25 12.56 -15.82
N GLN A 54 -6.73 13.41 -16.70
CA GLN A 54 -7.39 13.80 -17.94
C GLN A 54 -6.68 13.15 -19.14
N LYS A 55 -7.46 12.71 -20.13
CA LYS A 55 -6.91 12.11 -21.33
C LYS A 55 -5.94 13.06 -22.04
N ASN A 56 -4.79 12.52 -22.44
CA ASN A 56 -3.75 13.24 -23.18
C ASN A 56 -3.23 14.50 -22.49
N SER A 57 -3.29 14.55 -21.16
CA SER A 57 -2.79 15.65 -20.34
C SER A 57 -1.93 15.10 -19.20
N PHE A 58 -1.08 15.94 -18.63
CA PHE A 58 -0.32 15.64 -17.43
C PHE A 58 -0.40 16.81 -16.45
N SER A 59 -0.95 16.56 -15.27
CA SER A 59 -1.06 17.54 -14.20
C SER A 59 0.06 17.37 -13.18
N SER A 60 0.96 18.35 -13.11
CA SER A 60 2.05 18.33 -12.12
C SER A 60 1.53 18.34 -10.67
N SER A 61 0.41 18.99 -10.39
CA SER A 61 -0.18 19.00 -9.05
C SER A 61 -0.76 17.64 -8.67
N LEU A 62 -1.45 16.97 -9.59
CA LEU A 62 -1.97 15.63 -9.39
C LEU A 62 -0.84 14.59 -9.25
N PHE A 63 0.21 14.73 -10.05
CA PHE A 63 1.42 13.91 -9.92
C PHE A 63 2.05 14.08 -8.54
N GLN A 64 2.17 15.32 -8.06
CA GLN A 64 2.71 15.60 -6.72
C GLN A 64 1.83 14.97 -5.64
N GLU A 65 0.51 15.10 -5.71
CA GLU A 65 -0.42 14.44 -4.80
C GLU A 65 -0.19 12.93 -4.75
N PHE A 66 -0.08 12.28 -5.90
CA PHE A 66 0.22 10.85 -5.94
C PHE A 66 1.60 10.50 -5.36
N CYS A 67 2.62 11.33 -5.60
CA CYS A 67 3.94 11.16 -5.00
C CYS A 67 3.91 11.31 -3.47
N ASP A 68 3.11 12.23 -2.96
CA ASP A 68 2.95 12.44 -1.52
C ASP A 68 2.40 11.18 -0.84
N TYR A 69 1.45 10.48 -1.46
CA TYR A 69 0.96 9.19 -0.96
C TYR A 69 1.93 8.03 -1.22
N TYR A 70 2.34 7.82 -2.49
CA TYR A 70 3.00 6.57 -2.89
C TYR A 70 4.51 6.55 -2.65
N VAL A 71 5.13 7.70 -2.43
CA VAL A 71 6.57 7.83 -2.17
C VAL A 71 6.80 8.34 -0.76
N SER A 72 6.42 9.59 -0.48
CA SER A 72 6.70 10.24 0.80
C SER A 72 5.94 9.59 1.95
N GLY A 73 4.63 9.43 1.81
CA GLY A 73 3.76 8.80 2.81
C GLY A 73 4.14 7.35 3.07
N PHE A 74 4.46 6.59 2.02
CA PHE A 74 4.98 5.24 2.16
C PHE A 74 6.28 5.22 2.96
N PHE A 75 7.25 6.08 2.62
CA PHE A 75 8.53 6.13 3.31
C PHE A 75 8.39 6.56 4.78
N ASN A 76 7.56 7.57 5.06
CA ASN A 76 7.26 8.03 6.41
C ASN A 76 6.63 6.92 7.26
N THR A 77 5.68 6.17 6.70
CA THR A 77 5.05 5.03 7.38
C THR A 77 6.06 3.91 7.65
N PHE A 78 6.92 3.62 6.68
CA PHE A 78 8.00 2.67 6.85
C PHE A 78 8.95 3.08 7.99
N GLN A 79 9.39 4.35 8.02
CA GLN A 79 10.27 4.85 9.08
C GLN A 79 9.59 4.75 10.45
N ALA A 80 8.34 5.20 10.57
CA ALA A 80 7.59 5.10 11.82
C ALA A 80 7.45 3.65 12.31
N ALA A 81 7.26 2.69 11.41
CA ALA A 81 7.23 1.27 11.77
C ALA A 81 8.61 0.75 12.21
N GLN A 82 9.70 1.24 11.62
CA GLN A 82 11.07 0.91 12.04
C GLN A 82 11.40 1.49 13.42
N ASP A 83 10.95 2.70 13.72
CA ASP A 83 11.21 3.38 14.99
C ASP A 83 10.55 2.67 16.19
N LEU A 84 9.52 1.85 15.95
CA LEU A 84 8.89 1.01 16.98
C LEU A 84 9.74 -0.19 17.41
N GLY A 85 10.76 -0.54 16.62
CA GLY A 85 11.72 -1.59 16.92
C GLY A 85 12.24 -2.34 15.70
N ASP A 86 13.30 -3.11 15.86
CA ASP A 86 13.99 -3.84 14.77
C ASP A 86 13.23 -5.08 14.25
N GLY A 87 11.93 -5.17 14.53
CA GLY A 87 11.11 -6.34 14.22
C GLY A 87 10.61 -6.44 12.78
N LEU A 88 10.73 -5.38 11.96
CA LEU A 88 10.11 -5.34 10.63
C LEU A 88 10.82 -6.29 9.65
N GLN A 89 10.12 -7.35 9.26
CA GLN A 89 10.62 -8.43 8.42
C GLN A 89 10.12 -8.33 6.98
N GLY A 90 8.97 -7.67 6.75
CA GLY A 90 8.36 -7.63 5.44
C GLY A 90 7.56 -6.37 5.15
N ILE A 91 7.54 -5.99 3.87
CA ILE A 91 6.72 -4.89 3.33
C ILE A 91 5.94 -5.41 2.14
N PHE A 92 4.64 -5.22 2.15
CA PHE A 92 3.74 -5.39 1.02
C PHE A 92 3.36 -4.00 0.49
N TYR A 93 3.83 -3.68 -0.73
CA TYR A 93 3.54 -2.43 -1.42
C TYR A 93 2.78 -2.74 -2.72
N PRO A 94 1.45 -2.63 -2.77
CA PRO A 94 0.69 -2.90 -3.99
C PRO A 94 1.01 -1.87 -5.07
N SER A 95 1.53 -2.34 -6.20
CA SER A 95 1.73 -1.55 -7.41
C SER A 95 0.61 -1.80 -8.42
N THR A 96 0.76 -1.42 -9.66
CA THR A 96 -0.30 -1.41 -10.66
C THR A 96 0.19 -1.83 -12.04
N LEU A 97 -0.62 -2.56 -12.79
CA LEU A 97 -0.39 -2.83 -14.22
C LEU A 97 -0.47 -1.55 -15.10
N ALA A 98 -1.04 -0.46 -14.60
CA ALA A 98 -1.05 0.82 -15.32
C ALA A 98 0.36 1.32 -15.68
N ILE A 99 1.40 0.84 -15.01
CA ILE A 99 2.81 1.14 -15.36
C ILE A 99 3.20 0.48 -16.69
N ASP A 100 2.65 -0.69 -17.01
CA ASP A 100 2.92 -1.42 -18.24
C ASP A 100 1.94 -1.04 -19.35
N GLU A 101 0.68 -0.85 -19.00
CA GLU A 101 -0.42 -0.61 -19.93
C GLU A 101 -0.52 0.85 -20.38
N LEU A 102 -0.03 1.78 -19.57
CA LEU A 102 0.02 3.23 -19.80
C LEU A 102 -1.33 3.82 -20.29
N PRO A 103 -2.43 3.68 -19.52
CA PRO A 103 -3.70 4.27 -19.88
C PRO A 103 -3.59 5.79 -20.05
N ASN A 104 -4.28 6.36 -21.05
CA ASN A 104 -4.14 7.77 -21.43
C ASN A 104 -4.58 8.79 -20.35
N ASP A 105 -5.30 8.34 -19.34
CA ASP A 105 -5.86 9.13 -18.24
C ASP A 105 -5.27 8.77 -16.87
N MET A 106 -4.18 8.00 -16.85
CA MET A 106 -3.51 7.55 -15.63
C MET A 106 -2.00 7.82 -15.60
N ALA A 107 -1.52 8.79 -16.38
CA ALA A 107 -0.09 9.07 -16.52
C ALA A 107 0.56 9.45 -15.18
N GLU A 108 -0.09 10.33 -14.40
CA GLU A 108 0.39 10.80 -13.11
C GLU A 108 0.44 9.65 -12.08
N TYR A 109 -0.63 8.85 -12.03
CA TYR A 109 -0.74 7.70 -11.15
C TYR A 109 0.32 6.65 -11.46
N ALA A 110 0.46 6.24 -12.73
CA ALA A 110 1.44 5.26 -13.17
C ALA A 110 2.88 5.74 -12.88
N SER A 111 3.17 7.02 -13.14
CA SER A 111 4.47 7.63 -12.87
C SER A 111 4.82 7.63 -11.37
N ALA A 112 3.88 8.01 -10.50
CA ALA A 112 4.09 8.02 -9.07
C ALA A 112 4.23 6.60 -8.49
N LYS A 113 3.45 5.63 -8.97
CA LYS A 113 3.61 4.21 -8.61
C LYS A 113 4.95 3.65 -9.04
N SER A 114 5.44 4.01 -10.22
CA SER A 114 6.78 3.65 -10.70
C SER A 114 7.90 4.20 -9.80
N ALA A 115 7.75 5.44 -9.33
CA ALA A 115 8.67 6.02 -8.35
C ALA A 115 8.64 5.25 -7.02
N GLY A 116 7.46 4.83 -6.54
CA GLY A 116 7.31 3.97 -5.37
C GLY A 116 7.96 2.60 -5.54
N GLU A 117 7.86 1.96 -6.72
CA GLU A 117 8.58 0.71 -7.02
C GLU A 117 10.10 0.91 -6.96
N THR A 118 10.60 2.04 -7.45
CA THR A 118 12.02 2.39 -7.36
C THR A 118 12.47 2.54 -5.91
N LEU A 119 11.65 3.16 -5.06
CA LEU A 119 11.91 3.25 -3.62
C LEU A 119 11.91 1.84 -2.98
N CYS A 120 10.97 0.97 -3.32
CA CYS A 120 10.98 -0.43 -2.88
C CYS A 120 12.28 -1.15 -3.28
N ALA A 121 12.77 -0.93 -4.50
CA ALA A 121 14.04 -1.52 -4.97
C ALA A 121 15.25 -1.00 -4.17
N LEU A 122 15.26 0.29 -3.83
CA LEU A 122 16.28 0.90 -2.97
C LEU A 122 16.26 0.29 -1.56
N LEU A 123 15.07 0.16 -0.96
CA LEU A 123 14.90 -0.45 0.36
C LEU A 123 15.36 -1.92 0.37
N ARG A 124 15.07 -2.71 -0.68
CA ARG A 124 15.59 -4.09 -0.83
C ARG A 124 17.13 -4.14 -0.81
N LYS A 125 17.77 -3.18 -1.44
CA LYS A 125 19.24 -3.09 -1.42
C LYS A 125 19.79 -2.78 -0.04
N ARG A 126 19.11 -1.89 0.70
CA ARG A 126 19.55 -1.39 2.02
C ARG A 126 19.26 -2.41 3.13
N TYR A 127 18.11 -3.04 3.10
CA TYR A 127 17.61 -3.95 4.14
C TYR A 127 17.53 -5.38 3.60
N LYS A 128 18.69 -6.07 3.49
CA LYS A 128 18.82 -7.37 2.83
C LYS A 128 17.99 -8.49 3.48
N ASN A 129 17.72 -8.39 4.78
CA ASN A 129 16.93 -9.37 5.53
C ASN A 129 15.42 -9.07 5.51
N MET A 130 15.01 -7.95 4.90
CA MET A 130 13.62 -7.56 4.80
C MET A 130 13.04 -7.96 3.45
N LYS A 131 11.91 -8.65 3.48
CA LYS A 131 11.15 -9.02 2.28
C LYS A 131 10.32 -7.85 1.83
N ILE A 132 10.56 -7.33 0.64
CA ILE A 132 9.75 -6.27 0.07
C ILE A 132 9.09 -6.79 -1.19
N PHE A 133 7.78 -6.94 -1.17
CA PHE A 133 6.97 -7.42 -2.26
C PHE A 133 6.10 -6.31 -2.83
N SER A 134 6.31 -5.98 -4.10
CA SER A 134 5.58 -4.93 -4.81
C SER A 134 4.94 -5.50 -6.08
N PRO A 135 3.82 -6.27 -5.96
CA PRO A 135 3.15 -6.85 -7.11
C PRO A 135 2.43 -5.76 -7.90
N ARG A 136 2.50 -5.82 -9.25
CA ARG A 136 1.66 -5.03 -10.14
C ARG A 136 0.29 -5.69 -10.23
N LEU A 137 -0.68 -5.07 -9.57
CA LEU A 137 -2.04 -5.57 -9.52
C LEU A 137 -2.85 -5.05 -10.72
N PRO A 138 -3.73 -5.88 -11.30
CA PRO A 138 -4.70 -5.44 -12.28
C PRO A 138 -5.74 -4.52 -11.63
N ARG A 139 -6.53 -3.86 -12.48
CA ARG A 139 -7.71 -3.13 -12.02
C ARG A 139 -8.69 -4.11 -11.35
N THR A 140 -9.16 -3.79 -10.16
CA THR A 140 -10.10 -4.59 -9.38
C THR A 140 -11.36 -3.79 -9.08
N ALA A 141 -12.48 -4.50 -8.88
CA ALA A 141 -13.73 -3.90 -8.42
C ALA A 141 -13.58 -3.46 -6.95
N THR A 142 -13.34 -2.18 -6.73
CA THR A 142 -13.27 -1.55 -5.41
C THR A 142 -14.20 -0.35 -5.34
N ASP A 143 -14.42 0.22 -4.18
CA ASP A 143 -15.24 1.42 -4.01
C ASP A 143 -14.81 2.59 -4.91
N GLN A 144 -13.53 2.65 -5.28
CA GLN A 144 -13.00 3.64 -6.21
C GLN A 144 -13.35 3.35 -7.69
N THR A 145 -13.64 2.10 -8.03
CA THR A 145 -13.96 1.67 -9.41
C THR A 145 -15.46 1.50 -9.65
N ASN A 146 -16.27 1.35 -8.61
CA ASN A 146 -17.71 1.11 -8.71
C ASN A 146 -18.53 2.26 -9.33
N SER A 147 -17.96 3.46 -9.45
CA SER A 147 -18.60 4.61 -10.11
C SER A 147 -18.44 4.63 -11.64
N ILE A 148 -17.67 3.71 -12.19
CA ILE A 148 -17.35 3.63 -13.61
C ILE A 148 -17.90 2.29 -14.11
N LEU A 149 -18.70 2.30 -15.18
CA LEU A 149 -19.40 1.16 -15.79
C LEU A 149 -18.61 -0.16 -15.65
N PRO A 150 -19.27 -1.27 -15.24
CA PRO A 150 -18.63 -2.57 -15.12
C PRO A 150 -18.08 -3.00 -16.48
N THR A 151 -16.76 -3.02 -16.60
CA THR A 151 -16.09 -3.67 -17.73
C THR A 151 -15.99 -5.14 -17.38
N GLY A 152 -16.73 -5.99 -18.08
CA GLY A 152 -16.74 -7.43 -17.83
C GLY A 152 -15.33 -8.01 -17.85
N GLY A 153 -14.95 -8.69 -16.76
CA GLY A 153 -13.63 -9.29 -16.58
C GLY A 153 -12.88 -8.83 -15.30
N GLU A 154 -13.56 -8.11 -14.42
CA GLU A 154 -12.96 -7.68 -13.14
C GLU A 154 -12.66 -8.88 -12.25
N ILE A 155 -11.41 -8.97 -11.79
CA ILE A 155 -10.97 -9.99 -10.84
C ILE A 155 -11.50 -9.62 -9.45
N ASP A 156 -12.04 -10.60 -8.73
CA ASP A 156 -12.45 -10.42 -7.33
C ASP A 156 -11.23 -9.95 -6.51
N PRO A 157 -11.33 -8.77 -5.87
CA PRO A 157 -10.22 -8.19 -5.11
C PRO A 157 -9.79 -9.09 -3.95
N THR A 158 -10.70 -9.85 -3.35
CA THR A 158 -10.40 -10.74 -2.22
C THR A 158 -9.55 -11.91 -2.69
N ILE A 159 -9.93 -12.57 -3.78
CA ILE A 159 -9.17 -13.69 -4.35
C ILE A 159 -7.77 -13.22 -4.78
N LEU A 160 -7.70 -12.12 -5.53
CA LEU A 160 -6.44 -11.55 -5.97
C LEU A 160 -5.53 -11.20 -4.79
N MET A 161 -6.08 -10.60 -3.74
CA MET A 161 -5.32 -10.21 -2.57
C MET A 161 -4.81 -11.43 -1.80
N LEU A 162 -5.64 -12.44 -1.58
CA LEU A 162 -5.26 -13.69 -0.91
C LEU A 162 -4.12 -14.40 -1.64
N GLU A 163 -4.16 -14.46 -2.97
CA GLU A 163 -3.06 -15.05 -3.76
C GLU A 163 -1.76 -14.28 -3.59
N ASN A 164 -1.80 -12.94 -3.63
CA ASN A 164 -0.62 -12.12 -3.46
C ASN A 164 -0.06 -12.17 -2.02
N LEU A 165 -0.92 -12.23 -1.00
CA LEU A 165 -0.51 -12.41 0.39
C LEU A 165 0.15 -13.79 0.61
N ARG A 166 -0.36 -14.84 -0.02
CA ARG A 166 0.28 -16.17 -0.01
C ARG A 166 1.65 -16.15 -0.66
N LYS A 167 1.80 -15.47 -1.82
CA LYS A 167 3.10 -15.29 -2.48
C LYS A 167 4.07 -14.53 -1.56
N PHE A 168 3.61 -13.45 -0.93
CA PHE A 168 4.42 -12.65 -0.01
C PHE A 168 4.92 -13.46 1.20
N ARG A 169 4.08 -14.29 1.79
CA ARG A 169 4.48 -15.19 2.89
C ARG A 169 5.53 -16.20 2.46
N ARG A 170 5.35 -16.84 1.30
CA ARG A 170 6.29 -17.85 0.76
C ARG A 170 7.67 -17.31 0.38
N LEU A 171 7.82 -16.01 0.10
CA LEU A 171 9.12 -15.38 -0.17
C LEU A 171 10.14 -15.50 0.98
N GLY A 172 9.79 -16.09 2.08
CA GLY A 172 10.64 -16.28 3.25
C GLY A 172 10.91 -17.71 3.64
N GLU A 173 10.40 -18.66 2.89
CA GLU A 173 10.58 -20.08 3.12
C GLU A 173 11.63 -20.69 2.16
N LEU A 174 12.27 -19.84 1.32
CA LEU A 174 13.41 -20.18 0.44
C LEU A 174 14.70 -19.58 1.00
#